data_e73984c019c88ea861bc0087f8dad730
#
_entry.id   e73984c019c88ea861bc0087f8dad730
#
_cell.length_a   1.000
_cell.length_b   1.000
_cell.length_c   1.000
_cell.angle_alpha   90.00
_cell.angle_beta   90.00
_cell.angle_gamma   90.00
#
_symmetry.space_group_name_H-M   'P 1'
#
loop_
_entity.id
_entity.type
_entity.pdbx_description
1 polymer ?
#
loop_
_entity_poly.entity_id
_entity_poly.type
_entity_poly.pdbx_seq_one_letter_code
_entity_poly.pdbx_strand_id
1 'polypeptide(L)'
;ARMQESYPEHFIGLAVHNGDPMVYAEYDDGMGNLIGGYPSSLVDRVADIDPSVMEPDFLERVVLDASAELCLSASMDEENMIMTVTLEVTPTVAITNDWKVAVALSENGVTGTTTQWAQANYYSGGGSGELSGAGHDWHLEANPIPAANMEYDHVARVIMPSFLGMDDSFPEGGAVETAYSFDFEIPVSSDWDLDKIHVIGMLMDDNGLIDNGNQLDCTLALANTCGEPALGTEKTIVAAQEGLKVYPNPANDQIGITAVLTNNEKHQLTVVDVMG
;
A
#
# COMPACT_ATOMS: atom_id res chain seq x y z
N ALA A 1 -10.57 -4.34 -0.40
CA ALA A 1 -10.76 -5.74 -0.81
C ALA A 1 -10.68 -5.91 -2.33
N ARG A 2 -11.65 -5.40 -3.15
CA ARG A 2 -11.66 -5.62 -4.62
C ARG A 2 -10.37 -5.20 -5.32
N MET A 3 -9.82 -4.04 -5.02
CA MET A 3 -8.55 -3.56 -5.59
C MET A 3 -7.38 -4.46 -5.22
N GLN A 4 -7.28 -4.87 -3.95
CA GLN A 4 -6.27 -5.81 -3.48
C GLN A 4 -6.37 -7.19 -4.18
N GLU A 5 -7.59 -7.68 -4.39
CA GLU A 5 -7.83 -8.95 -5.10
C GLU A 5 -7.48 -8.86 -6.59
N SER A 6 -7.78 -7.70 -7.22
CA SER A 6 -7.55 -7.49 -8.66
C SER A 6 -6.10 -7.16 -8.99
N TYR A 7 -5.40 -6.47 -8.09
CA TYR A 7 -4.05 -5.93 -8.32
C TYR A 7 -3.11 -6.22 -7.14
N PRO A 8 -2.96 -7.48 -6.72
CA PRO A 8 -2.23 -7.84 -5.48
C PRO A 8 -0.76 -7.44 -5.47
N GLU A 9 -0.13 -7.32 -6.64
CA GLU A 9 1.28 -6.96 -6.80
C GLU A 9 1.52 -5.43 -6.89
N HIS A 10 0.45 -4.64 -6.98
CA HIS A 10 0.54 -3.21 -7.27
C HIS A 10 -0.27 -2.32 -6.34
N PHE A 11 -1.25 -2.89 -5.63
CA PHE A 11 -2.13 -2.13 -4.77
C PHE A 11 -1.67 -2.21 -3.32
N ILE A 12 -1.38 -1.06 -2.74
CA ILE A 12 -1.10 -0.89 -1.30
C ILE A 12 -2.24 -0.08 -0.71
N GLY A 13 -2.99 -0.70 0.21
CA GLY A 13 -4.12 -0.06 0.88
C GLY A 13 -3.72 0.56 2.21
N LEU A 14 -4.21 1.78 2.47
CA LEU A 14 -4.16 2.43 3.78
C LEU A 14 -5.54 3.02 4.08
N ALA A 15 -6.22 2.47 5.09
CA ALA A 15 -7.50 2.97 5.58
C ALA A 15 -7.26 3.95 6.73
N VAL A 16 -7.43 5.23 6.45
CA VAL A 16 -7.31 6.30 7.45
C VAL A 16 -8.68 6.56 8.06
N HIS A 17 -8.76 6.35 9.36
CA HIS A 17 -10.00 6.46 10.12
C HIS A 17 -10.16 7.84 10.74
N ASN A 18 -11.41 8.31 10.85
CA ASN A 18 -11.78 9.57 11.47
C ASN A 18 -12.94 9.39 12.45
N GLY A 19 -12.78 9.85 13.68
CA GLY A 19 -13.83 9.89 14.69
C GLY A 19 -14.24 8.54 15.29
N ASP A 20 -13.43 7.50 15.13
CA ASP A 20 -13.62 6.16 15.67
C ASP A 20 -12.40 5.67 16.47
N PRO A 21 -12.42 4.48 17.11
CA PRO A 21 -11.29 3.98 17.91
C PRO A 21 -10.01 3.64 17.13
N MET A 22 -10.03 3.65 15.80
CA MET A 22 -8.89 3.33 14.94
C MET A 22 -8.15 4.57 14.43
N VAL A 23 -8.58 5.76 14.83
CA VAL A 23 -7.93 7.02 14.43
C VAL A 23 -6.47 7.05 14.85
N TYR A 24 -5.60 7.32 13.88
CA TYR A 24 -4.24 7.78 14.10
C TYR A 24 -4.14 9.26 13.68
N ALA A 25 -4.06 10.15 14.67
CA ALA A 25 -4.29 11.60 14.48
C ALA A 25 -3.37 12.22 13.43
N GLU A 26 -2.07 11.88 13.42
CA GLU A 26 -1.11 12.42 12.45
C GLU A 26 -1.53 12.14 11.00
N TYR A 27 -2.07 10.93 10.76
CA TYR A 27 -2.49 10.53 9.42
C TYR A 27 -3.84 11.14 9.03
N ASP A 28 -4.78 11.16 9.98
CA ASP A 28 -6.10 11.77 9.80
C ASP A 28 -6.00 13.29 9.56
N ASP A 29 -5.20 14.00 10.36
CA ASP A 29 -4.94 15.44 10.20
C ASP A 29 -4.27 15.75 8.84
N GLY A 30 -3.31 14.90 8.42
CA GLY A 30 -2.65 15.03 7.12
C GLY A 30 -3.62 14.84 5.97
N MET A 31 -4.42 13.78 6.01
CA MET A 31 -5.45 13.48 5.01
C MET A 31 -6.53 14.57 4.96
N GLY A 32 -6.93 15.11 6.11
CA GLY A 32 -7.93 16.17 6.21
C GLY A 32 -7.60 17.44 5.42
N ASN A 33 -6.32 17.65 5.07
CA ASN A 33 -5.90 18.76 4.19
C ASN A 33 -6.05 18.44 2.69
N LEU A 34 -6.22 17.18 2.33
CA LEU A 34 -6.28 16.70 0.94
C LEU A 34 -7.69 16.33 0.48
N ILE A 35 -8.62 16.07 1.42
CA ILE A 35 -9.97 15.60 1.12
C ILE A 35 -11.03 16.60 1.57
N GLY A 36 -12.18 16.60 0.87
CA GLY A 36 -13.33 17.42 1.22
C GLY A 36 -14.24 16.82 2.29
N GLY A 37 -14.07 15.55 2.63
CA GLY A 37 -14.88 14.81 3.61
C GLY A 37 -14.78 13.31 3.45
N TYR A 38 -15.55 12.56 4.24
CA TYR A 38 -15.59 11.10 4.22
C TYR A 38 -16.92 10.60 3.66
N PRO A 39 -16.92 9.47 2.87
CA PRO A 39 -15.78 8.70 2.42
C PRO A 39 -15.04 9.37 1.26
N SER A 40 -13.73 9.28 1.22
CA SER A 40 -12.86 9.71 0.13
C SER A 40 -11.77 8.68 -0.12
N SER A 41 -11.22 8.66 -1.32
CA SER A 41 -9.98 7.97 -1.66
C SER A 41 -9.01 8.88 -2.37
N LEU A 42 -7.74 8.62 -2.18
CA LEU A 42 -6.62 9.25 -2.88
C LEU A 42 -5.75 8.13 -3.45
N VAL A 43 -5.52 8.15 -4.74
CA VAL A 43 -4.49 7.32 -5.38
C VAL A 43 -3.22 8.16 -5.43
N ASP A 44 -2.16 7.70 -4.77
CA ASP A 44 -0.86 8.38 -4.67
C ASP A 44 -0.96 9.86 -4.24
N ARG A 45 -2.01 10.22 -3.50
CA ARG A 45 -2.34 11.59 -3.05
C ARG A 45 -2.64 12.59 -4.17
N VAL A 46 -2.96 12.12 -5.40
CA VAL A 46 -3.15 13.01 -6.56
C VAL A 46 -4.46 13.79 -6.50
N ALA A 47 -5.57 13.12 -6.23
CA ALA A 47 -6.90 13.76 -6.25
C ALA A 47 -7.86 13.12 -5.24
N ASP A 48 -8.77 13.94 -4.70
CA ASP A 48 -9.89 13.50 -3.86
C ASP A 48 -10.99 12.93 -4.75
N ILE A 49 -11.22 11.63 -4.63
CA ILE A 49 -12.18 10.87 -5.44
C ILE A 49 -13.08 9.99 -4.59
N ASP A 50 -14.27 9.70 -5.09
CA ASP A 50 -15.18 8.74 -4.45
C ASP A 50 -14.59 7.32 -4.52
N PRO A 51 -14.56 6.54 -3.42
CA PRO A 51 -14.03 5.17 -3.39
C PRO A 51 -14.65 4.22 -4.42
N SER A 52 -15.91 4.46 -4.84
CA SER A 52 -16.59 3.60 -5.83
C SER A 52 -16.04 3.72 -7.25
N VAL A 53 -15.29 4.81 -7.55
CA VAL A 53 -14.78 5.11 -8.90
C VAL A 53 -13.25 5.29 -8.96
N MET A 54 -12.50 4.85 -7.95
CA MET A 54 -11.05 5.05 -7.85
C MET A 54 -10.22 4.21 -8.82
N GLU A 55 -10.77 3.13 -9.38
CA GLU A 55 -10.00 2.18 -10.19
C GLU A 55 -9.39 2.79 -11.47
N PRO A 56 -10.07 3.68 -12.23
CA PRO A 56 -9.46 4.36 -13.36
C PRO A 56 -8.22 5.19 -12.98
N ASP A 57 -8.28 5.95 -11.87
CA ASP A 57 -7.15 6.74 -11.37
C ASP A 57 -5.98 5.83 -10.96
N PHE A 58 -6.26 4.70 -10.32
CA PHE A 58 -5.24 3.69 -10.02
C PHE A 58 -4.58 3.15 -11.30
N LEU A 59 -5.36 2.83 -12.34
CA LEU A 59 -4.83 2.31 -13.61
C LEU A 59 -4.00 3.33 -14.38
N GLU A 60 -4.26 4.63 -14.21
CA GLU A 60 -3.42 5.70 -14.75
C GLU A 60 -2.08 5.80 -14.02
N ARG A 61 -2.07 5.54 -12.71
CA ARG A 61 -0.87 5.63 -11.88
C ARG A 61 0.02 4.41 -11.98
N VAL A 62 -0.53 3.20 -11.95
CA VAL A 62 0.23 1.94 -11.90
C VAL A 62 1.11 1.68 -13.13
N VAL A 63 0.86 2.40 -14.23
CA VAL A 63 1.67 2.27 -15.47
C VAL A 63 2.81 3.27 -15.57
N LEU A 64 2.95 4.17 -14.61
CA LEU A 64 4.05 5.12 -14.54
C LEU A 64 5.32 4.42 -14.03
N ASP A 65 6.45 4.78 -14.63
CA ASP A 65 7.74 4.31 -14.14
C ASP A 65 8.06 4.98 -12.80
N ALA A 66 8.39 4.18 -11.80
CA ALA A 66 8.84 4.68 -10.50
C ALA A 66 10.26 5.27 -10.59
N SER A 67 10.50 6.35 -9.86
CA SER A 67 11.79 7.05 -9.85
C SER A 67 12.87 6.36 -9.02
N ALA A 68 12.51 5.38 -8.19
CA ALA A 68 13.43 4.58 -7.40
C ALA A 68 12.89 3.18 -7.10
N GLU A 69 13.79 2.24 -6.87
CA GLU A 69 13.49 0.96 -6.22
C GLU A 69 13.47 1.14 -4.71
N LEU A 70 12.54 0.46 -4.03
CA LEU A 70 12.37 0.49 -2.58
C LEU A 70 12.58 -0.89 -1.99
N CYS A 71 13.42 -1.01 -0.97
CA CYS A 71 13.55 -2.21 -0.17
C CYS A 71 13.17 -1.93 1.28
N LEU A 72 12.46 -2.86 1.91
CA LEU A 72 12.05 -2.79 3.31
C LEU A 72 12.67 -3.94 4.10
N SER A 73 13.17 -3.63 5.28
CA SER A 73 13.50 -4.61 6.31
C SER A 73 13.11 -4.08 7.69
N ALA A 74 13.01 -4.95 8.68
CA ALA A 74 12.69 -4.55 10.03
C ALA A 74 13.46 -5.38 11.08
N SER A 75 13.59 -4.82 12.27
CA SER A 75 14.01 -5.54 13.48
C SER A 75 13.09 -5.18 14.64
N MET A 76 12.96 -6.08 15.62
CA MET A 76 12.09 -5.90 16.76
C MET A 76 12.88 -5.98 18.06
N ASP A 77 12.81 -4.94 18.87
CA ASP A 77 13.20 -4.95 20.28
C ASP A 77 11.96 -5.32 21.12
N GLU A 78 11.86 -6.60 21.46
CA GLU A 78 10.72 -7.13 22.22
C GLU A 78 10.68 -6.61 23.66
N GLU A 79 11.82 -6.23 24.24
CA GLU A 79 11.89 -5.72 25.62
C GLU A 79 11.28 -4.33 25.72
N ASN A 80 11.56 -3.48 24.73
CA ASN A 80 11.09 -2.10 24.70
C ASN A 80 9.86 -1.89 23.81
N MET A 81 9.40 -2.94 23.12
CA MET A 81 8.32 -2.88 22.14
C MET A 81 8.56 -1.80 21.07
N ILE A 82 9.77 -1.81 20.51
CA ILE A 82 10.17 -0.91 19.42
C ILE A 82 10.50 -1.72 18.18
N MET A 83 9.84 -1.41 17.07
CA MET A 83 10.20 -1.90 15.75
C MET A 83 11.07 -0.86 15.06
N THR A 84 12.25 -1.24 14.61
CA THR A 84 13.04 -0.42 13.69
C THR A 84 12.78 -0.89 12.28
N VAL A 85 12.19 -0.02 11.46
CA VAL A 85 11.97 -0.24 10.03
C VAL A 85 13.07 0.46 9.26
N THR A 86 13.79 -0.29 8.43
CA THR A 86 14.76 0.26 7.48
C THR A 86 14.12 0.33 6.09
N LEU A 87 14.07 1.52 5.51
CA LEU A 87 13.70 1.75 4.12
C LEU A 87 14.96 2.13 3.33
N GLU A 88 15.31 1.30 2.35
CA GLU A 88 16.38 1.61 1.40
C GLU A 88 15.75 2.09 0.08
N VAL A 89 16.26 3.19 -0.44
CA VAL A 89 15.83 3.82 -1.69
C VAL A 89 17.00 3.85 -2.65
N THR A 90 16.83 3.24 -3.81
CA THR A 90 17.85 3.26 -4.89
C THR A 90 17.24 3.96 -6.12
N PRO A 91 17.58 5.24 -6.37
CA PRO A 91 17.05 5.98 -7.50
C PRO A 91 17.41 5.35 -8.84
N THR A 92 16.43 5.22 -9.74
CA THR A 92 16.59 4.82 -11.14
C THR A 92 16.76 6.03 -12.06
N VAL A 93 16.29 7.18 -11.60
CA VAL A 93 16.53 8.51 -12.17
C VAL A 93 17.05 9.44 -11.07
N ALA A 94 17.75 10.52 -11.44
CA ALA A 94 18.21 11.49 -10.44
C ALA A 94 16.99 12.20 -9.82
N ILE A 95 16.90 12.23 -8.50
CA ILE A 95 15.85 12.92 -7.74
C ILE A 95 16.41 14.15 -7.03
N THR A 96 15.53 15.14 -6.76
CA THR A 96 15.94 16.40 -6.14
C THR A 96 16.04 16.29 -4.62
N ASN A 97 16.56 17.31 -3.97
CA ASN A 97 16.68 17.38 -2.51
C ASN A 97 15.34 17.62 -1.79
N ASP A 98 14.27 17.94 -2.51
CA ASP A 98 12.93 18.15 -1.92
C ASP A 98 12.13 16.86 -1.79
N TRP A 99 12.65 15.75 -2.31
CA TRP A 99 12.02 14.43 -2.17
C TRP A 99 12.17 13.90 -0.74
N LYS A 100 11.17 13.15 -0.31
CA LYS A 100 11.06 12.67 1.05
C LYS A 100 10.70 11.19 1.11
N VAL A 101 11.03 10.58 2.24
CA VAL A 101 10.64 9.21 2.55
C VAL A 101 9.76 9.16 3.79
N ALA A 102 8.87 8.18 3.85
CA ALA A 102 8.11 7.84 5.04
C ALA A 102 7.90 6.34 5.12
N VAL A 103 7.62 5.85 6.32
CA VAL A 103 7.12 4.50 6.54
C VAL A 103 5.79 4.55 7.28
N ALA A 104 4.93 3.59 7.01
CA ALA A 104 3.67 3.41 7.72
C ALA A 104 3.50 1.95 8.12
N LEU A 105 2.71 1.71 9.17
CA LEU A 105 2.20 0.38 9.49
C LEU A 105 0.69 0.37 9.27
N SER A 106 0.19 -0.69 8.68
CA SER A 106 -1.24 -0.97 8.61
C SER A 106 -1.55 -2.34 9.19
N GLU A 107 -2.76 -2.53 9.68
CA GLU A 107 -3.21 -3.78 10.29
C GLU A 107 -4.50 -4.26 9.65
N ASN A 108 -4.58 -5.55 9.36
CA ASN A 108 -5.76 -6.21 8.83
C ASN A 108 -6.56 -6.91 9.94
N GLY A 109 -7.84 -7.16 9.69
CA GLY A 109 -8.71 -7.93 10.57
C GLY A 109 -9.00 -7.26 11.91
N VAL A 110 -8.94 -5.94 11.97
CA VAL A 110 -9.21 -5.17 13.19
C VAL A 110 -10.70 -5.19 13.50
N THR A 111 -11.06 -5.51 14.75
CA THR A 111 -12.45 -5.59 15.19
C THR A 111 -12.67 -4.93 16.54
N GLY A 112 -13.92 -4.60 16.85
CA GLY A 112 -14.30 -4.09 18.14
C GLY A 112 -15.75 -4.40 18.50
N THR A 113 -16.10 -4.21 19.77
CA THR A 113 -17.39 -4.68 20.30
C THR A 113 -18.33 -3.57 20.75
N THR A 114 -17.82 -2.35 20.90
CA THR A 114 -18.63 -1.21 21.33
C THR A 114 -19.31 -0.50 20.17
N THR A 115 -20.31 0.32 20.43
CA THR A 115 -21.00 1.09 19.40
C THR A 115 -20.12 2.09 18.65
N GLN A 116 -18.95 2.45 19.19
CA GLN A 116 -17.96 3.32 18.55
C GLN A 116 -17.26 2.64 17.36
N TRP A 117 -17.33 1.31 17.30
CA TRP A 117 -16.81 0.49 16.20
C TRP A 117 -17.84 0.25 15.09
N ALA A 118 -19.02 0.86 15.17
CA ALA A 118 -19.98 0.80 14.09
C ALA A 118 -19.56 1.71 12.94
N GLN A 119 -19.63 1.19 11.69
CA GLN A 119 -19.19 1.91 10.50
C GLN A 119 -20.31 2.79 9.95
N ALA A 120 -20.06 4.08 9.82
CA ALA A 120 -20.92 4.96 9.04
C ALA A 120 -20.90 4.54 7.56
N ASN A 121 -22.08 4.33 6.98
CA ASN A 121 -22.21 3.82 5.61
C ASN A 121 -22.99 4.82 4.73
N TYR A 122 -22.27 5.69 4.05
CA TYR A 122 -22.88 6.69 3.17
C TYR A 122 -23.41 6.12 1.85
N TYR A 123 -23.09 4.87 1.52
CA TYR A 123 -23.63 4.14 0.36
C TYR A 123 -24.97 3.48 0.65
N SER A 124 -25.39 3.41 1.92
CA SER A 124 -26.67 2.81 2.33
C SER A 124 -27.85 3.36 1.55
N GLY A 125 -28.66 2.47 0.96
CA GLY A 125 -29.79 2.84 0.12
C GLY A 125 -29.47 3.20 -1.33
N GLY A 126 -28.20 3.08 -1.77
CA GLY A 126 -27.79 3.19 -3.16
C GLY A 126 -27.74 4.61 -3.73
N GLY A 127 -27.94 5.65 -2.92
CA GLY A 127 -27.98 7.05 -3.39
C GLY A 127 -26.61 7.58 -3.86
N SER A 128 -25.52 7.02 -3.35
CA SER A 128 -24.13 7.35 -3.74
C SER A 128 -23.54 6.36 -4.74
N GLY A 129 -24.35 5.49 -5.33
CA GLY A 129 -23.92 4.44 -6.25
C GLY A 129 -23.78 3.08 -5.57
N GLU A 130 -23.39 2.09 -6.36
CA GLU A 130 -23.14 0.73 -5.91
C GLU A 130 -21.66 0.58 -5.50
N LEU A 131 -21.42 0.10 -4.28
CA LEU A 131 -20.11 -0.26 -3.81
C LEU A 131 -20.18 -1.64 -3.18
N SER A 132 -19.27 -2.55 -3.58
CA SER A 132 -19.11 -3.88 -3.02
C SER A 132 -17.63 -4.18 -2.75
N GLY A 133 -17.37 -5.04 -1.79
CA GLY A 133 -16.04 -5.49 -1.41
C GLY A 133 -15.98 -5.97 0.03
N ALA A 134 -14.96 -6.73 0.39
CA ALA A 134 -14.79 -7.34 1.72
C ALA A 134 -15.99 -8.19 2.16
N GLY A 135 -16.68 -8.85 1.22
CA GLY A 135 -17.88 -9.66 1.50
C GLY A 135 -19.16 -8.87 1.71
N HIS A 136 -19.16 -7.56 1.49
CA HIS A 136 -20.31 -6.67 1.64
C HIS A 136 -20.78 -6.06 0.33
N ASP A 137 -22.08 -5.85 0.22
CA ASP A 137 -22.71 -4.96 -0.75
C ASP A 137 -23.14 -3.69 -0.01
N TRP A 138 -22.23 -2.72 0.15
CA TRP A 138 -22.38 -1.58 1.03
C TRP A 138 -23.66 -0.78 0.79
N HIS A 139 -24.11 -0.70 -0.46
CA HIS A 139 -25.37 -0.01 -0.82
C HIS A 139 -26.64 -0.73 -0.31
N LEU A 140 -26.53 -2.01 0.06
CA LEU A 140 -27.62 -2.79 0.65
C LEU A 140 -27.56 -2.88 2.18
N GLU A 141 -26.43 -2.49 2.77
CA GLU A 141 -26.20 -2.53 4.21
C GLU A 141 -26.84 -1.33 4.93
N ALA A 142 -27.02 -1.49 6.24
CA ALA A 142 -27.55 -0.44 7.10
C ALA A 142 -26.58 0.75 7.26
N ASN A 143 -27.07 1.86 7.77
CA ASN A 143 -26.28 3.00 8.23
C ASN A 143 -26.68 3.37 9.68
N PRO A 144 -25.79 3.22 10.70
CA PRO A 144 -24.46 2.59 10.61
C PRO A 144 -24.55 1.06 10.49
N ILE A 145 -23.47 0.43 9.99
CA ILE A 145 -23.28 -1.01 10.08
C ILE A 145 -22.85 -1.34 11.51
N PRO A 146 -23.51 -2.28 12.19
CA PRO A 146 -23.16 -2.63 13.56
C PRO A 146 -21.73 -3.17 13.68
N ALA A 147 -21.03 -2.83 14.77
CA ALA A 147 -19.67 -3.29 15.06
C ALA A 147 -19.47 -4.81 14.92
N ALA A 148 -20.46 -5.59 15.32
CA ALA A 148 -20.42 -7.07 15.26
C ALA A 148 -20.36 -7.63 13.81
N ASN A 149 -20.66 -6.79 12.82
CA ASN A 149 -20.64 -7.14 11.39
C ASN A 149 -19.45 -6.51 10.66
N MET A 150 -18.53 -5.85 11.39
CA MET A 150 -17.38 -5.16 10.80
C MET A 150 -16.09 -5.87 11.17
N GLU A 151 -15.27 -6.07 10.15
CA GLU A 151 -13.85 -6.36 10.22
C GLU A 151 -13.14 -5.33 9.34
N TYR A 152 -12.11 -4.68 9.85
CA TYR A 152 -11.44 -3.58 9.17
C TYR A 152 -10.06 -4.02 8.71
N ASP A 153 -9.79 -3.85 7.42
CA ASP A 153 -8.50 -4.12 6.80
C ASP A 153 -7.77 -2.84 6.45
N HIS A 154 -6.45 -2.95 6.33
CA HIS A 154 -5.55 -1.85 5.97
C HIS A 154 -5.58 -0.66 6.95
N VAL A 155 -6.00 -0.87 8.21
CA VAL A 155 -6.12 0.19 9.20
C VAL A 155 -4.76 0.84 9.45
N ALA A 156 -4.62 2.11 9.12
CA ALA A 156 -3.40 2.88 9.35
C ALA A 156 -3.14 3.01 10.86
N ARG A 157 -2.04 2.43 11.34
CA ARG A 157 -1.66 2.44 12.76
C ARG A 157 -0.66 3.51 13.10
N VAL A 158 0.22 3.84 12.17
CA VAL A 158 1.26 4.86 12.34
C VAL A 158 1.79 5.30 10.99
N ILE A 159 2.29 6.53 10.92
CA ILE A 159 3.17 7.02 9.86
C ILE A 159 4.37 7.71 10.49
N MET A 160 5.57 7.47 9.98
CA MET A 160 6.81 8.01 10.48
C MET A 160 7.66 8.62 9.37
N PRO A 161 8.36 9.74 9.63
CA PRO A 161 8.29 10.53 10.87
C PRO A 161 7.05 11.42 10.94
N SER A 162 6.41 11.67 9.80
CA SER A 162 5.19 12.48 9.67
C SER A 162 4.45 12.18 8.38
N PHE A 163 3.22 12.71 8.25
CA PHE A 163 2.44 12.64 7.00
C PHE A 163 3.18 13.22 5.79
N LEU A 164 3.98 14.27 6.00
CA LEU A 164 4.74 14.93 4.93
C LEU A 164 6.10 14.26 4.66
N GLY A 165 6.45 13.20 5.39
CA GLY A 165 7.72 12.49 5.26
C GLY A 165 8.87 13.10 6.06
N MET A 166 10.06 12.54 5.87
CA MET A 166 11.29 12.94 6.51
C MET A 166 11.90 14.14 5.78
N ASP A 167 12.08 15.24 6.48
CA ASP A 167 12.81 16.38 5.95
C ASP A 167 14.29 16.01 5.73
N ASP A 168 14.92 16.64 4.75
CA ASP A 168 16.33 16.41 4.41
C ASP A 168 16.68 14.94 4.11
N SER A 169 15.75 14.14 3.59
CA SER A 169 16.03 12.75 3.18
C SER A 169 17.15 12.68 2.14
N PHE A 170 17.19 13.62 1.21
CA PHE A 170 18.19 13.67 0.14
C PHE A 170 18.84 15.07 0.06
N PRO A 171 19.65 15.49 1.03
CA PRO A 171 20.14 16.87 1.12
C PRO A 171 20.94 17.34 -0.11
N GLU A 172 21.58 16.41 -0.82
CA GLU A 172 22.33 16.67 -2.06
C GLU A 172 21.57 16.14 -3.31
N GLY A 173 20.30 15.74 -3.14
CA GLY A 173 19.54 14.95 -4.11
C GLY A 173 19.94 13.47 -4.08
N GLY A 174 19.17 12.63 -4.77
CA GLY A 174 19.44 11.20 -4.92
C GLY A 174 20.11 10.89 -6.25
N ALA A 175 21.33 10.34 -6.20
CA ALA A 175 22.07 9.93 -7.40
C ALA A 175 21.60 8.54 -7.87
N VAL A 176 21.52 8.35 -9.18
CA VAL A 176 21.16 7.09 -9.83
C VAL A 176 22.05 5.93 -9.35
N GLU A 177 21.47 4.77 -9.11
CA GLU A 177 22.15 3.54 -8.66
C GLU A 177 22.89 3.68 -7.32
N THR A 178 22.56 4.69 -6.52
CA THR A 178 23.12 4.89 -5.18
C THR A 178 22.06 4.56 -4.13
N ALA A 179 22.33 3.61 -3.25
CA ALA A 179 21.42 3.25 -2.18
C ALA A 179 21.48 4.27 -1.03
N TYR A 180 20.32 4.72 -0.56
CA TYR A 180 20.12 5.58 0.59
C TYR A 180 19.28 4.83 1.61
N SER A 181 19.76 4.73 2.84
CA SER A 181 19.11 3.94 3.91
C SER A 181 18.59 4.85 5.01
N PHE A 182 17.36 4.59 5.45
CA PHE A 182 16.62 5.37 6.45
C PHE A 182 16.04 4.44 7.51
N ASP A 183 16.33 4.70 8.77
CA ASP A 183 15.82 3.92 9.90
C ASP A 183 14.72 4.71 10.64
N PHE A 184 13.63 4.02 10.94
CA PHE A 184 12.47 4.58 11.66
C PHE A 184 12.16 3.72 12.88
N GLU A 185 12.28 4.30 14.07
CA GLU A 185 11.92 3.64 15.33
C GLU A 185 10.43 3.84 15.61
N ILE A 186 9.69 2.77 15.65
CA ILE A 186 8.23 2.77 15.80
C ILE A 186 7.86 2.07 17.11
N PRO A 187 7.29 2.79 18.09
CA PRO A 187 6.68 2.14 19.25
C PRO A 187 5.49 1.27 18.83
N VAL A 188 5.57 -0.01 19.15
CA VAL A 188 4.53 -1.00 18.80
C VAL A 188 3.57 -1.15 19.98
N SER A 189 2.28 -1.04 19.73
CA SER A 189 1.26 -1.30 20.75
C SER A 189 1.11 -2.80 21.01
N SER A 190 0.95 -3.18 22.26
CA SER A 190 0.60 -4.56 22.64
C SER A 190 -0.80 -5.00 22.18
N ASP A 191 -1.61 -4.06 21.72
CA ASP A 191 -2.96 -4.32 21.20
C ASP A 191 -2.95 -4.67 19.71
N TRP A 192 -1.80 -4.54 19.03
CA TRP A 192 -1.67 -4.88 17.61
C TRP A 192 -1.31 -6.35 17.42
N ASP A 193 -1.89 -6.95 16.39
CA ASP A 193 -1.55 -8.30 15.95
C ASP A 193 -0.44 -8.24 14.88
N LEU A 194 0.81 -8.52 15.30
CA LEU A 194 1.97 -8.41 14.40
C LEU A 194 1.90 -9.36 13.19
N ASP A 195 1.17 -10.46 13.29
CA ASP A 195 0.95 -11.38 12.16
C ASP A 195 0.01 -10.77 11.09
N LYS A 196 -0.67 -9.67 11.42
CA LYS A 196 -1.58 -8.93 10.55
C LYS A 196 -1.08 -7.53 10.19
N ILE A 197 0.10 -7.16 10.68
CA ILE A 197 0.75 -5.89 10.35
C ILE A 197 1.46 -6.00 9.00
N HIS A 198 1.28 -4.96 8.20
CA HIS A 198 2.06 -4.70 7.01
C HIS A 198 2.96 -3.48 7.23
N VAL A 199 4.21 -3.62 6.84
CA VAL A 199 5.20 -2.53 6.82
C VAL A 199 5.19 -1.92 5.42
N ILE A 200 5.02 -0.60 5.34
CA ILE A 200 4.87 0.14 4.09
C ILE A 200 5.95 1.22 4.05
N GLY A 201 6.74 1.24 2.97
CA GLY A 201 7.67 2.31 2.65
C GLY A 201 7.13 3.17 1.52
N MET A 202 7.34 4.48 1.59
CA MET A 202 6.88 5.44 0.60
C MET A 202 7.99 6.38 0.21
N LEU A 203 8.13 6.62 -1.10
CA LEU A 203 8.91 7.71 -1.68
C LEU A 203 7.93 8.78 -2.17
N MET A 204 8.14 10.02 -1.76
CA MET A 204 7.31 11.17 -2.13
C MET A 204 8.12 12.16 -2.94
N ASP A 205 7.51 12.71 -3.98
CA ASP A 205 8.10 13.76 -4.79
C ASP A 205 8.09 15.13 -4.09
N ASP A 206 8.60 16.14 -4.75
CA ASP A 206 8.67 17.54 -4.28
C ASP A 206 7.29 18.19 -4.06
N ASN A 207 6.22 17.61 -4.59
CA ASN A 207 4.84 18.06 -4.37
C ASN A 207 4.14 17.28 -3.24
N GLY A 208 4.79 16.28 -2.65
CA GLY A 208 4.23 15.40 -1.63
C GLY A 208 3.33 14.30 -2.17
N LEU A 209 3.36 14.06 -3.48
CA LEU A 209 2.69 12.92 -4.11
C LEU A 209 3.52 11.65 -3.91
N ILE A 210 2.85 10.51 -3.80
CA ILE A 210 3.55 9.23 -3.72
C ILE A 210 4.04 8.84 -5.11
N ASP A 211 5.36 8.75 -5.28
CA ASP A 211 5.99 8.30 -6.53
C ASP A 211 6.08 6.77 -6.56
N ASN A 212 6.48 6.17 -5.45
CA ASN A 212 6.55 4.71 -5.32
C ASN A 212 6.25 4.28 -3.89
N GLY A 213 5.74 3.06 -3.75
CA GLY A 213 5.51 2.39 -2.48
C GLY A 213 5.98 0.93 -2.52
N ASN A 214 6.42 0.42 -1.38
CA ASN A 214 6.67 -1.01 -1.19
C ASN A 214 5.97 -1.47 0.09
N GLN A 215 5.45 -2.69 0.10
CA GLN A 215 4.78 -3.29 1.24
C GLN A 215 5.30 -4.70 1.48
N LEU A 216 5.56 -5.03 2.74
CA LEU A 216 5.83 -6.40 3.20
C LEU A 216 4.98 -6.72 4.41
N ASP A 217 4.58 -8.00 4.55
CA ASP A 217 4.08 -8.50 5.83
C ASP A 217 5.16 -8.30 6.89
N CYS A 218 4.78 -7.99 8.13
CA CYS A 218 5.73 -7.76 9.22
C CYS A 218 6.73 -8.91 9.39
N THR A 219 6.27 -10.16 9.30
CA THR A 219 7.11 -11.34 9.39
C THR A 219 8.14 -11.42 8.26
N LEU A 220 7.78 -10.99 7.04
CA LEU A 220 8.71 -10.91 5.91
C LEU A 220 9.69 -9.76 6.07
N ALA A 221 9.25 -8.60 6.55
CA ALA A 221 10.12 -7.45 6.82
C ALA A 221 11.17 -7.79 7.89
N LEU A 222 10.79 -8.52 8.95
CA LEU A 222 11.69 -9.00 10.01
C LEU A 222 12.71 -10.04 9.51
N ALA A 223 12.42 -10.76 8.43
CA ALA A 223 13.28 -11.75 7.82
C ALA A 223 14.12 -11.19 6.65
N ASN A 224 13.79 -9.99 6.16
CA ASN A 224 14.46 -9.38 5.01
C ASN A 224 15.70 -8.60 5.41
N THR A 225 16.64 -8.46 4.46
CA THR A 225 17.80 -7.58 4.58
C THR A 225 17.97 -6.81 3.29
N CYS A 226 17.98 -5.48 3.37
CA CYS A 226 18.28 -4.61 2.25
C CYS A 226 19.80 -4.45 2.09
N GLY A 227 20.27 -4.31 0.85
CA GLY A 227 21.67 -3.97 0.56
C GLY A 227 22.70 -5.08 0.69
N GLU A 228 22.36 -6.27 1.19
CA GLU A 228 23.27 -7.42 1.18
C GLU A 228 23.02 -8.26 -0.09
N PRO A 229 24.01 -8.43 -0.99
CA PRO A 229 23.94 -9.52 -1.92
C PRO A 229 23.96 -10.80 -1.10
N ALA A 230 22.92 -11.61 -1.19
CA ALA A 230 22.78 -12.85 -0.42
C ALA A 230 24.07 -13.68 -0.52
N LEU A 231 24.93 -13.61 0.50
CA LEU A 231 26.07 -14.48 0.66
C LEU A 231 25.55 -15.89 0.95
N GLY A 232 25.28 -16.64 -0.13
CA GLY A 232 25.37 -18.11 -0.10
C GLY A 232 24.29 -18.88 0.65
N THR A 233 23.10 -18.35 0.86
CA THR A 233 21.92 -19.20 0.94
C THR A 233 21.30 -19.20 -0.45
N GLU A 234 21.23 -20.36 -1.08
CA GLU A 234 20.35 -20.51 -2.23
C GLU A 234 19.01 -19.91 -1.78
N LYS A 235 18.70 -18.73 -2.33
CA LYS A 235 17.35 -18.22 -2.31
C LYS A 235 16.55 -19.38 -2.87
N THR A 236 15.82 -20.10 -2.01
CA THR A 236 14.74 -20.92 -2.51
C THR A 236 13.81 -19.90 -3.11
N ILE A 237 14.04 -19.60 -4.37
CA ILE A 237 13.05 -18.97 -5.21
C ILE A 237 11.93 -19.99 -5.10
N VAL A 238 10.93 -19.67 -4.25
CA VAL A 238 9.62 -20.30 -4.42
C VAL A 238 9.32 -19.97 -5.87
N ALA A 239 9.49 -20.97 -6.73
CA ALA A 239 9.47 -20.79 -8.16
C ALA A 239 8.22 -19.95 -8.44
N ALA A 240 8.44 -18.72 -8.90
CA ALA A 240 7.37 -17.90 -9.39
C ALA A 240 6.61 -18.84 -10.30
N GLN A 241 5.33 -19.08 -10.02
CA GLN A 241 4.57 -20.05 -10.79
C GLN A 241 4.79 -19.69 -12.25
N GLU A 242 5.47 -20.60 -12.96
CA GLU A 242 5.66 -20.46 -14.40
C GLU A 242 4.26 -20.22 -14.96
N GLY A 243 4.01 -19.04 -15.50
CA GLY A 243 2.69 -18.74 -16.00
C GLY A 243 2.59 -17.35 -16.63
N LEU A 244 1.80 -17.31 -17.66
CA LEU A 244 1.33 -16.09 -18.27
C LEU A 244 0.12 -15.60 -17.47
N LYS A 245 0.19 -14.40 -16.91
CA LYS A 245 -0.98 -13.74 -16.28
C LYS A 245 -1.56 -12.74 -17.27
N VAL A 246 -2.87 -12.75 -17.42
CA VAL A 246 -3.63 -11.81 -18.26
C VAL A 246 -4.71 -11.17 -17.39
N TYR A 247 -4.70 -9.84 -17.29
CA TYR A 247 -5.65 -9.10 -16.49
C TYR A 247 -5.99 -7.73 -17.12
N PRO A 248 -7.17 -7.19 -16.84
CA PRO A 248 -8.31 -7.88 -16.26
C PRO A 248 -8.86 -8.97 -17.20
N ASN A 249 -9.48 -10.00 -16.64
CA ASN A 249 -10.15 -11.02 -17.44
C ASN A 249 -11.52 -11.35 -16.82
N PRO A 250 -12.66 -10.94 -17.43
CA PRO A 250 -12.75 -10.38 -18.80
C PRO A 250 -12.24 -8.94 -18.91
N ALA A 251 -11.65 -8.59 -20.05
CA ALA A 251 -11.20 -7.25 -20.39
C ALA A 251 -12.26 -6.50 -21.22
N ASN A 252 -12.37 -5.16 -21.01
CA ASN A 252 -13.21 -4.33 -21.86
C ASN A 252 -12.39 -3.68 -22.99
N ASP A 253 -11.38 -2.84 -22.66
CA ASP A 253 -10.64 -2.05 -23.65
C ASP A 253 -9.13 -2.37 -23.68
N GLN A 254 -8.55 -2.79 -22.56
CA GLN A 254 -7.12 -3.07 -22.43
C GLN A 254 -6.89 -4.33 -21.60
N ILE A 255 -5.81 -5.04 -21.91
CA ILE A 255 -5.33 -6.17 -21.12
C ILE A 255 -3.86 -5.93 -20.74
N GLY A 256 -3.52 -6.20 -19.51
CA GLY A 256 -2.14 -6.33 -19.05
C GLY A 256 -1.71 -7.79 -19.17
N ILE A 257 -0.50 -8.04 -19.70
CA ILE A 257 0.06 -9.37 -19.83
C ILE A 257 1.41 -9.40 -19.12
N THR A 258 1.50 -10.21 -18.07
CA THR A 258 2.75 -10.42 -17.34
C THR A 258 3.22 -11.85 -17.56
N ALA A 259 4.48 -12.02 -17.96
CA ALA A 259 5.12 -13.32 -18.12
C ALA A 259 6.44 -13.35 -17.34
N VAL A 260 6.61 -14.36 -16.50
CA VAL A 260 7.92 -14.65 -15.89
C VAL A 260 8.71 -15.54 -16.84
N LEU A 261 9.84 -15.02 -17.34
CA LEU A 261 10.70 -15.73 -18.27
C LEU A 261 11.94 -16.24 -17.51
N THR A 262 12.12 -17.55 -17.47
CA THR A 262 13.14 -18.21 -16.66
C THR A 262 14.48 -18.38 -17.36
N ASN A 263 14.60 -17.96 -18.62
CA ASN A 263 15.84 -18.07 -19.41
C ASN A 263 15.98 -16.91 -20.43
N ASN A 264 17.16 -16.79 -21.05
CA ASN A 264 17.48 -15.80 -22.07
C ASN A 264 17.10 -16.24 -23.51
N GLU A 265 16.18 -17.16 -23.66
CA GLU A 265 15.70 -17.59 -24.98
C GLU A 265 14.71 -16.58 -25.58
N LYS A 266 14.50 -16.68 -26.89
CA LYS A 266 13.49 -15.84 -27.54
C LYS A 266 12.10 -16.40 -27.24
N HIS A 267 11.24 -15.58 -26.70
CA HIS A 267 9.84 -15.90 -26.44
C HIS A 267 8.96 -15.15 -27.45
N GLN A 268 7.84 -15.73 -27.82
CA GLN A 268 6.85 -15.11 -28.70
C GLN A 268 5.49 -15.14 -28.00
N LEU A 269 4.88 -13.98 -27.89
CA LEU A 269 3.48 -13.84 -27.45
C LEU A 269 2.60 -13.68 -28.69
N THR A 270 1.56 -14.50 -28.78
CA THR A 270 0.55 -14.40 -29.84
C THR A 270 -0.82 -14.21 -29.19
N VAL A 271 -1.50 -13.13 -29.53
CA VAL A 271 -2.87 -12.85 -29.11
C VAL A 271 -3.78 -13.11 -30.31
N VAL A 272 -4.77 -13.99 -30.12
CA VAL A 272 -5.75 -14.33 -31.14
C VAL A 272 -7.17 -14.10 -30.62
N ASP A 273 -8.09 -13.75 -31.46
CA ASP A 273 -9.51 -13.70 -31.10
C ASP A 273 -10.15 -15.09 -31.16
N VAL A 274 -11.46 -15.16 -30.87
CA VAL A 274 -12.20 -16.43 -30.87
C VAL A 274 -12.35 -17.09 -32.26
N MET A 275 -11.88 -16.40 -33.28
CA MET A 275 -11.94 -16.88 -34.68
C MET A 275 -10.56 -17.42 -35.13
N GLY A 276 -9.49 -17.28 -34.35
CA GLY A 276 -8.14 -17.82 -34.57
C GLY A 276 -7.19 -16.86 -35.21
#